data_cbad98059200c1c29a27f007376d2309
#
_entry.id   cbad98059200c1c29a27f007376d2309
#
_cell.length_a   1.000
_cell.length_b   1.000
_cell.length_c   1.000
_cell.angle_alpha   90.00
_cell.angle_beta   90.00
_cell.angle_gamma   90.00
#
_symmetry.space_group_name_H-M   'P 1'
#
loop_
_entity.id
_entity.type
_entity.pdbx_description
1 polymer ?
#
loop_
_entity_poly.entity_id
_entity_poly.type
_entity_poly.pdbx_seq_one_letter_code
_entity_poly.pdbx_strand_id
1 'polypeptide(L)'
;RRAIREGDAITTESPADDLHELRKTCKKLRYLMEFFQSLYPGGEIKSVIKVLKILQDNLGNFQDYEVQVATLKDFSHKMVAEGKVPPDTLLAMGMLIDGLERRQHQAREEFAGRYAGFSARDHQDRFRQLFASSH
;
A
#
# COMPACT_ATOMS: atom_id res chain seq x y z
N ARG A 1 10.33 1.33 13.07
CA ARG A 1 9.51 2.12 14.00
C ARG A 1 8.71 3.21 13.30
N ARG A 2 9.32 3.88 12.33
CA ARG A 2 8.59 4.89 11.53
C ARG A 2 7.44 4.24 10.77
N ALA A 3 7.64 3.06 10.17
CA ALA A 3 6.60 2.34 9.47
C ALA A 3 5.43 1.98 10.40
N ILE A 4 5.71 1.57 11.63
CA ILE A 4 4.67 1.25 12.62
C ILE A 4 3.91 2.51 13.01
N ARG A 5 4.58 3.62 13.26
CA ARG A 5 3.92 4.89 13.58
C ARG A 5 3.03 5.37 12.44
N GLU A 6 3.55 5.35 11.23
CA GLU A 6 2.77 5.75 10.05
C GLU A 6 1.59 4.82 9.82
N GLY A 7 1.80 3.50 9.98
CA GLY A 7 0.74 2.52 9.83
C GLY A 7 -0.32 2.61 10.90
N ASP A 8 0.08 2.84 12.17
CA ASP A 8 -0.87 3.03 13.27
C ASP A 8 -1.74 4.26 13.06
N ALA A 9 -1.22 5.29 12.38
CA ALA A 9 -1.98 6.49 12.04
C ALA A 9 -2.93 6.28 10.86
N ILE A 10 -2.75 5.22 10.06
CA ILE A 10 -3.60 4.94 8.90
C ILE A 10 -4.93 4.34 9.37
N THR A 11 -6.02 4.93 8.89
CA THR A 11 -7.37 4.41 9.06
C THR A 11 -7.99 4.19 7.68
N THR A 12 -9.20 3.63 7.65
CA THR A 12 -9.93 3.47 6.38
C THR A 12 -10.28 4.81 5.72
N GLU A 13 -10.19 5.91 6.49
CA GLU A 13 -10.50 7.26 6.02
C GLU A 13 -9.26 8.12 5.78
N SER A 14 -8.06 7.57 6.00
CA SER A 14 -6.81 8.32 5.80
C SER A 14 -6.66 8.76 4.34
N PRO A 15 -6.07 9.95 4.09
CA PRO A 15 -5.76 10.38 2.74
C PRO A 15 -4.85 9.40 2.01
N ALA A 16 -4.99 9.32 0.69
CA ALA A 16 -4.15 8.47 -0.14
C ALA A 16 -2.66 8.81 -0.01
N ASP A 17 -2.32 10.07 0.21
CA ASP A 17 -0.93 10.50 0.40
C ASP A 17 -0.26 9.84 1.61
N ASP A 18 -1.00 9.59 2.68
CA ASP A 18 -0.49 8.89 3.85
C ASP A 18 -0.11 7.44 3.51
N LEU A 19 -0.91 6.78 2.68
CA LEU A 19 -0.61 5.43 2.18
C LEU A 19 0.63 5.43 1.28
N HIS A 20 0.78 6.46 0.44
CA HIS A 20 1.96 6.60 -0.44
C HIS A 20 3.24 6.81 0.39
N GLU A 21 3.19 7.62 1.43
CA GLU A 21 4.32 7.85 2.33
C GLU A 21 4.68 6.57 3.08
N LEU A 22 3.68 5.83 3.57
CA LEU A 22 3.91 4.56 4.23
C LEU A 22 4.57 3.55 3.28
N ARG A 23 4.14 3.50 2.01
CA ARG A 23 4.77 2.65 1.00
C ARG A 23 6.25 2.95 0.84
N LYS A 24 6.61 4.23 0.76
CA LYS A 24 8.02 4.66 0.67
C LYS A 24 8.81 4.23 1.90
N THR A 25 8.24 4.39 3.08
CA THR A 25 8.87 4.00 4.34
C THR A 25 9.09 2.49 4.40
N CYS A 26 8.09 1.70 4.02
CA CYS A 26 8.20 0.24 3.96
C CYS A 26 9.28 -0.20 2.97
N LYS A 27 9.38 0.46 1.83
CA LYS A 27 10.40 0.17 0.83
C LYS A 27 11.82 0.40 1.37
N LYS A 28 12.03 1.54 2.03
CA LYS A 28 13.33 1.87 2.64
C LYS A 28 13.69 0.86 3.74
N LEU A 29 12.72 0.52 4.58
CA LEU A 29 12.92 -0.45 5.65
C LEU A 29 13.26 -1.82 5.09
N ARG A 30 12.59 -2.26 4.02
CA ARG A 30 12.88 -3.53 3.36
C ARG A 30 14.32 -3.58 2.84
N TYR A 31 14.78 -2.53 2.17
CA TYR A 31 16.14 -2.47 1.66
C TYR A 31 17.16 -2.51 2.80
N LEU A 32 16.89 -1.82 3.88
CA LEU A 32 17.75 -1.87 5.07
C LEU A 32 17.81 -3.28 5.66
N MET A 33 16.67 -3.97 5.75
CA MET A 33 16.60 -5.34 6.23
C MET A 33 17.35 -6.33 5.33
N GLU A 34 17.23 -6.16 4.01
CA GLU A 34 17.97 -6.97 3.04
C GLU A 34 19.47 -6.78 3.20
N PHE A 35 19.92 -5.56 3.45
CA PHE A 35 21.30 -5.26 3.74
C PHE A 35 21.76 -5.97 5.02
N PHE A 36 20.99 -5.87 6.10
CA PHE A 36 21.30 -6.56 7.35
C PHE A 36 21.33 -8.07 7.18
N GLN A 37 20.43 -8.62 6.37
CA GLN A 37 20.42 -10.05 6.09
C GLN A 37 21.71 -10.53 5.44
N SER A 38 22.31 -9.71 4.57
CA SER A 38 23.59 -10.05 3.93
C SER A 38 24.74 -10.11 4.92
N LEU A 39 24.66 -9.34 6.00
CA LEU A 39 25.69 -9.30 7.06
C LEU A 39 25.43 -10.33 8.17
N TYR A 40 24.15 -10.55 8.50
CA TYR A 40 23.73 -11.40 9.62
C TYR A 40 22.63 -12.37 9.15
N PRO A 41 22.98 -13.45 8.43
CA PRO A 41 21.98 -14.39 7.93
C PRO A 41 21.17 -15.00 9.07
N GLY A 42 19.83 -14.89 8.99
CA GLY A 42 18.93 -15.47 9.97
C GLY A 42 17.51 -15.54 9.45
N GLY A 43 16.76 -16.56 9.90
CA GLY A 43 15.40 -16.82 9.42
C GLY A 43 14.40 -15.76 9.84
N GLU A 44 14.62 -15.11 10.97
CA GLU A 44 13.72 -14.07 11.49
C GLU A 44 13.71 -12.82 10.61
N ILE A 45 14.88 -12.42 10.10
CA ILE A 45 14.99 -11.30 9.15
C ILE A 45 14.24 -11.62 7.87
N LYS A 46 14.33 -12.86 7.37
CA LYS A 46 13.59 -13.29 6.18
C LYS A 46 12.08 -13.14 6.37
N SER A 47 11.56 -13.49 7.53
CA SER A 47 10.14 -13.34 7.85
C SER A 47 9.71 -11.88 7.80
N VAL A 48 10.49 -10.98 8.37
CA VAL A 48 10.20 -9.54 8.38
C VAL A 48 10.23 -8.99 6.95
N ILE A 49 11.23 -9.35 6.16
CA ILE A 49 11.34 -8.92 4.76
C ILE A 49 10.13 -9.38 3.96
N LYS A 50 9.68 -10.61 4.15
CA LYS A 50 8.52 -11.16 3.46
C LYS A 50 7.26 -10.36 3.78
N VAL A 51 7.04 -10.02 5.05
CA VAL A 51 5.88 -9.22 5.46
C VAL A 51 5.95 -7.82 4.85
N LEU A 52 7.13 -7.20 4.85
CA LEU A 52 7.31 -5.87 4.25
C LEU A 52 7.03 -5.88 2.74
N LYS A 53 7.45 -6.94 2.03
CA LYS A 53 7.11 -7.09 0.61
C LYS A 53 5.62 -7.16 0.38
N ILE A 54 4.90 -7.93 1.19
CA ILE A 54 3.45 -8.07 1.10
C ILE A 54 2.76 -6.72 1.31
N LEU A 55 3.17 -5.97 2.34
CA LEU A 55 2.63 -4.64 2.60
C LEU A 55 2.91 -3.67 1.46
N GLN A 56 4.13 -3.70 0.94
CA GLN A 56 4.53 -2.84 -0.16
C GLN A 56 3.72 -3.13 -1.44
N ASP A 57 3.51 -4.40 -1.76
CA ASP A 57 2.72 -4.80 -2.93
C ASP A 57 1.26 -4.36 -2.77
N ASN A 58 0.70 -4.52 -1.59
CA ASN A 58 -0.68 -4.11 -1.31
C ASN A 58 -0.85 -2.60 -1.44
N LEU A 59 0.09 -1.80 -0.91
CA LEU A 59 0.07 -0.35 -1.05
C LEU A 59 0.29 0.08 -2.51
N GLY A 60 1.13 -0.66 -3.25
CA GLY A 60 1.34 -0.43 -4.68
C GLY A 60 0.07 -0.64 -5.49
N ASN A 61 -0.68 -1.70 -5.21
CA ASN A 61 -1.97 -1.97 -5.87
C ASN A 61 -2.97 -0.85 -5.58
N PHE A 62 -3.05 -0.39 -4.35
CA PHE A 62 -3.90 0.74 -3.99
C PHE A 62 -3.56 1.97 -4.82
N GLN A 63 -2.28 2.32 -4.92
CA GLN A 63 -1.81 3.46 -5.69
C GLN A 63 -2.14 3.33 -7.17
N ASP A 64 -1.95 2.15 -7.74
CA ASP A 64 -2.24 1.90 -9.16
C ASP A 64 -3.72 2.10 -9.47
N TYR A 65 -4.62 1.59 -8.63
CA TYR A 65 -6.05 1.81 -8.80
C TYR A 65 -6.43 3.27 -8.67
N GLU A 66 -5.82 3.99 -7.73
CA GLU A 66 -6.06 5.42 -7.55
C GLU A 66 -5.72 6.21 -8.82
N VAL A 67 -4.54 5.95 -9.41
CA VAL A 67 -4.10 6.61 -10.63
C VAL A 67 -5.04 6.29 -11.78
N GLN A 68 -5.46 5.03 -11.94
CA GLN A 68 -6.39 4.62 -12.98
C GLN A 68 -7.74 5.32 -12.85
N VAL A 69 -8.28 5.38 -11.64
CA VAL A 69 -9.55 6.08 -11.38
C VAL A 69 -9.46 7.56 -11.73
N ALA A 70 -8.41 8.23 -11.27
CA ALA A 70 -8.21 9.66 -11.56
C ALA A 70 -8.08 9.92 -13.06
N THR A 71 -7.33 9.08 -13.76
CA THR A 71 -7.14 9.19 -15.21
C THR A 71 -8.46 9.04 -15.96
N LEU A 72 -9.28 8.04 -15.59
CA LEU A 72 -10.56 7.80 -16.24
C LEU A 72 -11.57 8.91 -15.96
N LYS A 73 -11.60 9.43 -14.75
CA LYS A 73 -12.46 10.56 -14.40
C LYS A 73 -12.10 11.80 -15.21
N ASP A 74 -10.82 12.13 -15.29
CA ASP A 74 -10.32 13.27 -16.07
C ASP A 74 -10.67 13.11 -17.55
N PHE A 75 -10.46 11.94 -18.11
CA PHE A 75 -10.79 11.63 -19.50
C PHE A 75 -12.30 11.77 -19.75
N SER A 76 -13.15 11.29 -18.83
CA SER A 76 -14.60 11.41 -18.94
C SER A 76 -15.05 12.86 -18.95
N HIS A 77 -14.48 13.71 -18.10
CA HIS A 77 -14.79 15.14 -18.07
C HIS A 77 -14.38 15.83 -19.37
N LYS A 78 -13.22 15.50 -19.92
CA LYS A 78 -12.78 16.05 -21.22
C LYS A 78 -13.71 15.66 -22.34
N MET A 79 -14.17 14.41 -22.38
CA MET A 79 -15.12 13.93 -23.39
C MET A 79 -16.44 14.67 -23.32
N VAL A 80 -16.96 14.92 -22.12
CA VAL A 80 -18.19 15.70 -21.92
C VAL A 80 -17.99 17.14 -22.38
N ALA A 81 -16.87 17.76 -22.07
CA ALA A 81 -16.56 19.13 -22.46
C ALA A 81 -16.49 19.28 -23.99
N GLU A 82 -16.03 18.26 -24.71
CA GLU A 82 -16.03 18.24 -26.18
C GLU A 82 -17.40 18.01 -26.79
N GLY A 83 -18.38 17.55 -26.00
CA GLY A 83 -19.77 17.38 -26.44
C GLY A 83 -20.00 16.25 -27.44
N LYS A 84 -19.05 15.33 -27.60
CA LYS A 84 -19.09 14.27 -28.61
C LYS A 84 -19.28 12.87 -28.05
N VAL A 85 -19.56 12.74 -26.77
CA VAL A 85 -19.62 11.42 -26.13
C VAL A 85 -21.05 10.89 -26.11
N PRO A 86 -21.28 9.64 -26.61
CA PRO A 86 -22.58 8.99 -26.47
C PRO A 86 -22.90 8.69 -25.00
N PRO A 87 -24.16 8.73 -24.58
CA PRO A 87 -24.56 8.38 -23.21
C PRO A 87 -24.09 6.98 -22.79
N ASP A 88 -24.15 6.00 -23.69
CA ASP A 88 -23.74 4.62 -23.38
C ASP A 88 -22.27 4.54 -23.04
N THR A 89 -21.42 5.34 -23.69
CA THR A 89 -19.99 5.40 -23.41
C THR A 89 -19.75 5.94 -22.00
N LEU A 90 -20.46 7.00 -21.60
CA LEU A 90 -20.35 7.55 -20.26
C LEU A 90 -20.80 6.56 -19.19
N LEU A 91 -21.90 5.82 -19.45
CA LEU A 91 -22.38 4.80 -18.54
C LEU A 91 -21.33 3.67 -18.37
N ALA A 92 -20.74 3.22 -19.47
CA ALA A 92 -19.70 2.19 -19.44
C ALA A 92 -18.46 2.67 -18.66
N MET A 93 -18.06 3.91 -18.84
CA MET A 93 -16.93 4.51 -18.11
C MET A 93 -17.25 4.60 -16.62
N GLY A 94 -18.47 4.98 -16.25
CA GLY A 94 -18.90 5.02 -14.86
C GLY A 94 -18.83 3.65 -14.20
N MET A 95 -19.25 2.60 -14.90
CA MET A 95 -19.15 1.23 -14.41
C MET A 95 -17.70 0.79 -14.21
N LEU A 96 -16.82 1.14 -15.14
CA LEU A 96 -15.40 0.83 -15.05
C LEU A 96 -14.75 1.55 -13.86
N ILE A 97 -15.05 2.84 -13.71
CA ILE A 97 -14.55 3.65 -12.58
C ILE A 97 -15.03 3.05 -11.25
N ASP A 98 -16.30 2.70 -11.14
CA ASP A 98 -16.86 2.08 -9.95
C ASP A 98 -16.17 0.76 -9.61
N GLY A 99 -15.91 -0.07 -10.61
CA GLY A 99 -15.18 -1.33 -10.44
C GLY A 99 -13.76 -1.12 -9.91
N LEU A 100 -13.07 -0.10 -10.43
CA LEU A 100 -11.72 0.25 -9.98
C LEU A 100 -11.73 0.84 -8.57
N GLU A 101 -12.72 1.67 -8.24
CA GLU A 101 -12.86 2.21 -6.88
C GLU A 101 -13.14 1.11 -5.86
N ARG A 102 -13.92 0.09 -6.21
CA ARG A 102 -14.14 -1.07 -5.35
C ARG A 102 -12.84 -1.85 -5.13
N ARG A 103 -12.03 -2.03 -6.17
CA ARG A 103 -10.73 -2.70 -6.05
C ARG A 103 -9.77 -1.88 -5.20
N GLN A 104 -9.79 -0.57 -5.35
CA GLN A 104 -9.00 0.35 -4.52
C GLN A 104 -9.39 0.20 -3.05
N HIS A 105 -10.68 0.19 -2.75
CA HIS A 105 -11.18 0.00 -1.41
C HIS A 105 -10.82 -1.37 -0.84
N GLN A 106 -10.93 -2.41 -1.66
CA GLN A 106 -10.53 -3.77 -1.27
C GLN A 106 -9.04 -3.85 -0.95
N ALA A 107 -8.19 -3.22 -1.77
CA ALA A 107 -6.76 -3.17 -1.50
C ALA A 107 -6.45 -2.48 -0.17
N ARG A 108 -7.21 -1.45 0.17
CA ARG A 108 -7.09 -0.74 1.43
C ARG A 108 -7.49 -1.62 2.62
N GLU A 109 -8.56 -2.40 2.48
CA GLU A 109 -8.98 -3.36 3.49
C GLU A 109 -7.96 -4.49 3.67
N GLU A 110 -7.43 -5.00 2.56
CA GLU A 110 -6.36 -6.00 2.59
C GLU A 110 -5.12 -5.47 3.30
N PHE A 111 -4.77 -4.21 3.03
CA PHE A 111 -3.67 -3.57 3.74
C PHE A 111 -3.91 -3.56 5.25
N ALA A 112 -5.11 -3.20 5.70
CA ALA A 112 -5.44 -3.15 7.13
C ALA A 112 -5.23 -4.52 7.79
N GLY A 113 -5.67 -5.61 7.12
CA GLY A 113 -5.47 -6.96 7.63
C GLY A 113 -4.01 -7.40 7.65
N ARG A 114 -3.27 -7.09 6.60
CA ARG A 114 -1.85 -7.43 6.51
C ARG A 114 -0.99 -6.59 7.45
N TYR A 115 -1.33 -5.32 7.59
CA TYR A 115 -0.66 -4.43 8.55
C TYR A 115 -0.88 -4.90 9.99
N ALA A 116 -2.07 -5.38 10.33
CA ALA A 116 -2.33 -5.95 11.65
C ALA A 116 -1.37 -7.10 11.96
N GLY A 117 -1.07 -7.95 10.98
CA GLY A 117 -0.05 -8.99 11.12
C GLY A 117 1.36 -8.45 11.29
N PHE A 118 1.72 -7.39 10.53
CA PHE A 118 3.03 -6.76 10.64
C PHE A 118 3.23 -6.06 11.98
N SER A 119 2.21 -5.36 12.46
CA SER A 119 2.26 -4.65 13.75
C SER A 119 1.98 -5.55 14.95
N ALA A 120 1.68 -6.84 14.72
CA ALA A 120 1.46 -7.78 15.80
C ALA A 120 2.66 -7.78 16.76
N ARG A 121 2.34 -7.94 18.05
CA ARG A 121 3.34 -7.85 19.10
C ARG A 121 4.53 -8.79 18.91
N ASP A 122 4.29 -9.98 18.37
CA ASP A 122 5.32 -10.96 18.07
C ASP A 122 6.34 -10.43 17.06
N HIS A 123 5.88 -9.79 16.00
CA HIS A 123 6.76 -9.22 14.99
C HIS A 123 7.57 -8.05 15.54
N GLN A 124 6.95 -7.20 16.35
CA GLN A 124 7.65 -6.09 17.00
C GLN A 124 8.72 -6.60 17.96
N ASP A 125 8.39 -7.61 18.76
CA ASP A 125 9.33 -8.20 19.73
C ASP A 125 10.50 -8.86 18.99
N ARG A 126 10.25 -9.61 17.93
CA ARG A 126 11.31 -10.21 17.10
C ARG A 126 12.21 -9.14 16.50
N PHE A 127 11.63 -8.07 15.99
CA PHE A 127 12.36 -6.96 15.42
C PHE A 127 13.27 -6.31 16.46
N ARG A 128 12.76 -6.07 17.67
CA ARG A 128 13.51 -5.52 18.78
C ARG A 128 14.66 -6.44 19.19
N GLN A 129 14.43 -7.74 19.28
CA GLN A 129 15.45 -8.72 19.60
C GLN A 129 16.58 -8.73 18.58
N LEU A 130 16.27 -8.69 17.30
CA LEU A 130 17.24 -8.63 16.23
C LEU A 130 18.15 -7.41 16.36
N PHE A 131 17.59 -6.24 16.62
CA PHE A 131 18.36 -5.03 16.79
C PHE A 131 19.13 -4.97 18.11
N ALA A 132 18.56 -5.53 19.18
CA ALA A 132 19.27 -5.61 20.45
C ALA A 132 20.47 -6.55 20.38
N SER A 133 20.37 -7.67 19.67
CA SER A 133 21.46 -8.65 19.55
C SER A 133 22.55 -8.24 18.58
N SER A 134 22.32 -7.24 17.72
CA SER A 134 23.32 -6.72 16.78
C SER A 134 24.18 -5.61 17.37
N HIS A 135 23.91 -5.22 18.60
CA HIS A 135 24.71 -4.29 19.36
C HIS A 135 25.61 -5.09 20.36
#